data_d45ee4df3a0e5a5d8042c0ca6a6d8f2c
#
_entry.id   d45ee4df3a0e5a5d8042c0ca6a6d8f2c
#
_cell.length_a   1.000
_cell.length_b   1.000
_cell.length_c   1.000
_cell.angle_alpha   90.00
_cell.angle_beta   90.00
_cell.angle_gamma   90.00
#
_symmetry.space_group_name_H-M   'P 1'
#
loop_
_entity.id
_entity.type
_entity.pdbx_description
1 polymer ?
#
loop_
_entity_poly.entity_id
_entity_poly.type
_entity_poly.pdbx_seq_one_letter_code
_entity_poly.pdbx_strand_id
1 'polypeptide(L)'
;HAFAADPSRGLFILIFLCIVIGLSFALFAWKAPEVASGGNFAIVSRESMLLVNNIFLVVAMSAGLLGTLYPLILDALGLGKISVGAPYFDAVFAPLMLPVIFLMAIGPLVRWKEAELGSLVRQMVPSFIVSLIAAVAIPFAMGEFKIWPAVGFFLAFWVFCSIIHEIRVGSRNAKTVSSGFLRHGRSWWGMQLAHLGIGVTVFGIAMVMGYEAERDVRMVPGDV
;
A
#
# COMPACT_ATOMS: atom_id res chain seq x y z
N HIS A 1 -7.21 -6.80 20.60
CA HIS A 1 -7.47 -6.27 21.96
C HIS A 1 -7.06 -7.23 23.11
N ALA A 2 -6.80 -8.52 22.85
CA ALA A 2 -6.38 -9.45 23.90
C ALA A 2 -5.10 -9.04 24.64
N PHE A 3 -4.15 -8.41 23.92
CA PHE A 3 -2.89 -7.92 24.50
C PHE A 3 -3.05 -6.60 25.28
N ALA A 4 -4.08 -5.81 24.99
CA ALA A 4 -4.39 -4.60 25.74
C ALA A 4 -5.20 -4.87 27.02
N ALA A 5 -5.84 -6.05 27.11
CA ALA A 5 -6.58 -6.45 28.28
C ALA A 5 -5.70 -7.04 29.41
N ASP A 6 -4.47 -7.48 29.08
CA ASP A 6 -3.51 -8.06 30.03
C ASP A 6 -2.26 -7.17 30.08
N PRO A 7 -2.07 -6.38 31.16
CA PRO A 7 -0.95 -5.45 31.30
C PRO A 7 0.43 -6.13 31.22
N SER A 8 0.55 -7.39 31.67
CA SER A 8 1.82 -8.11 31.66
C SER A 8 2.26 -8.45 30.23
N ARG A 9 1.33 -8.85 29.39
CA ARG A 9 1.58 -9.13 27.96
C ARG A 9 1.89 -7.86 27.19
N GLY A 10 1.16 -6.77 27.49
CA GLY A 10 1.42 -5.44 26.90
C GLY A 10 2.83 -4.95 27.22
N LEU A 11 3.24 -5.06 28.48
CA LEU A 11 4.58 -4.66 28.91
C LEU A 11 5.69 -5.51 28.24
N PHE A 12 5.50 -6.82 28.12
CA PHE A 12 6.42 -7.69 27.40
C PHE A 12 6.62 -7.25 25.94
N ILE A 13 5.54 -6.95 25.24
CA ILE A 13 5.60 -6.48 23.84
C ILE A 13 6.34 -5.14 23.76
N LEU A 14 6.09 -4.20 24.66
CA LEU A 14 6.76 -2.91 24.68
C LEU A 14 8.27 -3.06 24.91
N ILE A 15 8.69 -3.87 25.86
CA ILE A 15 10.12 -4.15 26.13
C ILE A 15 10.75 -4.80 24.90
N PHE A 16 10.12 -5.81 24.33
CA PHE A 16 10.61 -6.49 23.12
C PHE A 16 10.81 -5.51 21.96
N LEU A 17 9.82 -4.64 21.70
CA LEU A 17 9.91 -3.61 20.67
C LEU A 17 11.03 -2.60 20.95
N CYS A 18 11.17 -2.13 22.18
CA CYS A 18 12.27 -1.24 22.55
C CYS A 18 13.64 -1.85 22.27
N ILE A 19 13.81 -3.13 22.59
CA ILE A 19 15.07 -3.86 22.33
C ILE A 19 15.30 -3.99 20.81
N VAL A 20 14.32 -4.46 20.06
CA VAL A 20 14.46 -4.69 18.60
C VAL A 20 14.70 -3.37 17.85
N ILE A 21 13.89 -2.35 18.14
CA ILE A 21 14.01 -1.04 17.50
C ILE A 21 15.33 -0.37 17.91
N GLY A 22 15.67 -0.39 19.21
CA GLY A 22 16.92 0.19 19.72
C GLY A 22 18.16 -0.45 19.11
N LEU A 23 18.22 -1.79 19.06
CA LEU A 23 19.33 -2.50 18.41
C LEU A 23 19.39 -2.24 16.91
N SER A 24 18.25 -2.13 16.24
CA SER A 24 18.20 -1.81 14.80
C SER A 24 18.75 -0.43 14.53
N PHE A 25 18.37 0.58 15.30
CA PHE A 25 18.92 1.94 15.18
C PHE A 25 20.40 2.01 15.55
N ALA A 26 20.84 1.31 16.58
CA ALA A 26 22.25 1.22 16.96
C ALA A 26 23.10 0.61 15.85
N LEU A 27 22.62 -0.50 15.26
CA LEU A 27 23.28 -1.14 14.12
C LEU A 27 23.31 -0.21 12.88
N PHE A 28 22.19 0.45 12.59
CA PHE A 28 22.13 1.43 11.50
C PHE A 28 23.12 2.58 11.73
N ALA A 29 23.13 3.18 12.91
CA ALA A 29 24.05 4.27 13.23
C ALA A 29 25.52 3.85 13.09
N TRP A 30 25.84 2.62 13.51
CA TRP A 30 27.18 2.07 13.35
C TRP A 30 27.59 1.86 11.91
N LYS A 31 26.66 1.37 11.06
CA LYS A 31 26.90 1.06 9.65
C LYS A 31 26.56 2.19 8.68
N ALA A 32 25.95 3.28 9.14
CA ALA A 32 25.52 4.39 8.30
C ALA A 32 26.63 4.96 7.39
N PRO A 33 27.90 5.12 7.83
CA PRO A 33 28.96 5.64 6.96
C PRO A 33 29.27 4.71 5.77
N GLU A 34 29.08 3.39 5.94
CA GLU A 34 29.33 2.38 4.88
C GLU A 34 28.18 2.39 3.85
N VAL A 35 26.96 2.77 4.26
CA VAL A 35 25.76 2.79 3.41
C VAL A 35 25.56 4.13 2.72
N ALA A 36 26.08 5.21 3.30
CA ALA A 36 25.95 6.58 2.80
C ALA A 36 26.83 6.89 1.58
N SER A 37 26.94 5.97 0.62
CA SER A 37 27.55 6.24 -0.69
C SER A 37 26.61 7.05 -1.55
N GLY A 38 26.68 8.38 -1.43
CA GLY A 38 25.83 9.33 -2.15
C GLY A 38 26.06 9.31 -3.64
N GLY A 39 25.02 9.04 -4.40
CA GLY A 39 24.95 9.33 -5.83
C GLY A 39 23.98 10.49 -6.06
N ASN A 40 24.29 11.37 -7.02
CA ASN A 40 23.35 12.37 -7.49
C ASN A 40 22.30 11.72 -8.41
N PHE A 41 21.03 11.99 -8.16
CA PHE A 41 19.93 11.55 -9.02
C PHE A 41 18.95 12.72 -9.24
N ALA A 42 18.27 12.73 -10.37
CA ALA A 42 17.29 13.76 -10.69
C ALA A 42 16.01 13.59 -9.86
N ILE A 43 15.24 14.67 -9.70
CA ILE A 43 13.96 14.65 -9.02
C ILE A 43 13.00 13.64 -9.67
N VAL A 44 13.01 13.58 -11.02
CA VAL A 44 12.25 12.57 -11.77
C VAL A 44 13.19 11.40 -12.07
N SER A 45 13.25 10.46 -11.14
CA SER A 45 14.08 9.27 -11.22
C SER A 45 13.45 8.14 -10.41
N ARG A 46 13.86 6.91 -10.67
CA ARG A 46 13.41 5.74 -9.90
C ARG A 46 13.85 5.82 -8.45
N GLU A 47 15.02 6.38 -8.18
CA GLU A 47 15.54 6.60 -6.83
C GLU A 47 14.64 7.54 -6.05
N SER A 48 14.22 8.65 -6.65
CA SER A 48 13.29 9.60 -6.01
C SER A 48 11.94 8.95 -5.73
N MET A 49 11.40 8.14 -6.65
CA MET A 49 10.14 7.42 -6.44
C MET A 49 10.25 6.43 -5.28
N LEU A 50 11.36 5.68 -5.19
CA LEU A 50 11.62 4.77 -4.08
C LEU A 50 11.79 5.51 -2.76
N LEU A 51 12.49 6.65 -2.76
CA LEU A 51 12.64 7.49 -1.57
C LEU A 51 11.29 7.98 -1.05
N VAL A 52 10.46 8.56 -1.93
CA VAL A 52 9.13 9.04 -1.57
C VAL A 52 8.25 7.90 -1.07
N ASN A 53 8.26 6.75 -1.76
CA ASN A 53 7.53 5.56 -1.34
C ASN A 53 7.97 5.11 0.07
N ASN A 54 9.28 5.05 0.34
CA ASN A 54 9.80 4.65 1.64
C ASN A 54 9.41 5.65 2.75
N ILE A 55 9.42 6.96 2.46
CA ILE A 55 8.96 7.99 3.41
C ILE A 55 7.49 7.74 3.77
N PHE A 56 6.61 7.58 2.78
CA PHE A 56 5.19 7.29 3.05
C PHE A 56 4.98 5.99 3.82
N LEU A 57 5.71 4.93 3.48
CA LEU A 57 5.63 3.66 4.19
C LEU A 57 6.11 3.76 5.63
N VAL A 58 7.20 4.48 5.90
CA VAL A 58 7.69 4.73 7.27
C VAL A 58 6.68 5.54 8.07
N VAL A 59 6.09 6.59 7.48
CA VAL A 59 5.06 7.39 8.14
C VAL A 59 3.81 6.56 8.43
N ALA A 60 3.34 5.78 7.45
CA ALA A 60 2.18 4.89 7.61
C ALA A 60 2.42 3.81 8.68
N MET A 61 3.61 3.20 8.68
CA MET A 61 4.03 2.24 9.70
C MET A 61 4.07 2.89 11.09
N SER A 62 4.65 4.08 11.21
CA SER A 62 4.74 4.80 12.47
C SER A 62 3.36 5.20 12.99
N ALA A 63 2.47 5.65 12.12
CA ALA A 63 1.08 5.97 12.47
C ALA A 63 0.31 4.72 12.92
N GLY A 64 0.45 3.60 12.20
CA GLY A 64 -0.15 2.32 12.59
C GLY A 64 0.39 1.81 13.92
N LEU A 65 1.71 1.89 14.11
CA LEU A 65 2.36 1.50 15.35
C LEU A 65 1.91 2.38 16.52
N LEU A 66 1.84 3.69 16.32
CA LEU A 66 1.35 4.63 17.34
C LEU A 66 -0.09 4.28 17.74
N GLY A 67 -0.99 4.08 16.78
CA GLY A 67 -2.39 3.72 17.04
C GLY A 67 -2.54 2.39 17.81
N THR A 68 -1.65 1.43 17.57
CA THR A 68 -1.68 0.14 18.28
C THR A 68 -1.00 0.16 19.63
N LEU A 69 0.11 0.89 19.78
CA LEU A 69 0.88 0.93 21.02
C LEU A 69 0.38 1.98 22.01
N TYR A 70 -0.26 3.05 21.55
CA TYR A 70 -0.69 4.13 22.42
C TYR A 70 -1.61 3.67 23.57
N PRO A 71 -2.65 2.83 23.33
CA PRO A 71 -3.43 2.25 24.42
C PRO A 71 -2.57 1.43 25.39
N LEU A 72 -1.60 0.65 24.90
CA LEU A 72 -0.73 -0.17 25.73
C LEU A 72 0.19 0.66 26.60
N ILE A 73 0.72 1.76 26.06
CA ILE A 73 1.58 2.69 26.79
C ILE A 73 0.81 3.36 27.93
N LEU A 74 -0.41 3.85 27.66
CA LEU A 74 -1.24 4.47 28.68
C LEU A 74 -1.62 3.51 29.81
N ASP A 75 -1.99 2.30 29.46
CA ASP A 75 -2.33 1.26 30.46
C ASP A 75 -1.10 0.88 31.31
N ALA A 76 0.06 0.70 30.68
CA ALA A 76 1.31 0.42 31.40
C ALA A 76 1.78 1.53 32.34
N LEU A 77 1.47 2.80 32.02
CA LEU A 77 1.77 3.96 32.83
C LEU A 77 0.68 4.28 33.87
N GLY A 78 -0.42 3.54 33.90
CA GLY A 78 -1.55 3.78 34.79
C GLY A 78 -2.32 5.07 34.50
N LEU A 79 -2.21 5.61 33.28
CA LEU A 79 -2.83 6.86 32.83
C LEU A 79 -4.28 6.69 32.31
N GLY A 80 -4.82 5.48 32.43
CA GLY A 80 -6.18 5.15 32.01
C GLY A 80 -6.23 4.21 30.82
N LYS A 81 -7.45 3.75 30.47
CA LYS A 81 -7.68 2.86 29.35
C LYS A 81 -8.39 3.61 28.23
N ILE A 82 -7.77 3.60 27.04
CA ILE A 82 -8.38 4.12 25.83
C ILE A 82 -8.43 3.02 24.77
N SER A 83 -9.34 3.16 23.83
CA SER A 83 -9.44 2.28 22.66
C SER A 83 -9.20 3.11 21.39
N VAL A 84 -8.29 2.65 20.56
CA VAL A 84 -8.06 3.18 19.22
C VAL A 84 -8.65 2.18 18.23
N GLY A 85 -9.65 2.62 17.47
CA GLY A 85 -10.41 1.78 16.56
C GLY A 85 -10.33 2.21 15.10
N ALA A 86 -11.22 1.63 14.28
CA ALA A 86 -11.30 1.86 12.85
C ALA A 86 -11.27 3.35 12.44
N PRO A 87 -11.98 4.27 13.11
CA PRO A 87 -11.98 5.69 12.71
C PRO A 87 -10.60 6.35 12.69
N TYR A 88 -9.70 5.93 13.59
CA TYR A 88 -8.32 6.44 13.57
C TYR A 88 -7.55 5.93 12.34
N PHE A 89 -7.65 4.63 12.06
CA PHE A 89 -6.93 4.04 10.93
C PHE A 89 -7.49 4.55 9.60
N ASP A 90 -8.79 4.72 9.48
CA ASP A 90 -9.42 5.29 8.29
C ASP A 90 -9.00 6.74 8.05
N ALA A 91 -8.91 7.54 9.12
CA ALA A 91 -8.53 8.95 9.01
C ALA A 91 -7.04 9.17 8.76
N VAL A 92 -6.16 8.27 9.19
CA VAL A 92 -4.70 8.47 9.14
C VAL A 92 -4.05 7.54 8.11
N PHE A 93 -4.31 6.24 8.18
CA PHE A 93 -3.64 5.25 7.35
C PHE A 93 -4.12 5.28 5.90
N ALA A 94 -5.43 5.37 5.67
CA ALA A 94 -5.97 5.36 4.31
C ALA A 94 -5.45 6.54 3.46
N PRO A 95 -5.47 7.81 3.91
CA PRO A 95 -4.90 8.92 3.13
C PRO A 95 -3.41 8.78 2.84
N LEU A 96 -2.63 8.15 3.74
CA LEU A 96 -1.21 7.90 3.50
C LEU A 96 -0.99 6.81 2.45
N MET A 97 -1.87 5.82 2.38
CA MET A 97 -1.74 4.72 1.41
C MET A 97 -2.19 5.10 0.00
N LEU A 98 -3.08 6.08 -0.18
CA LEU A 98 -3.52 6.51 -1.51
C LEU A 98 -2.35 6.93 -2.42
N PRO A 99 -1.47 7.88 -2.01
CA PRO A 99 -0.31 8.25 -2.83
C PRO A 99 0.69 7.11 -3.00
N VAL A 100 0.86 6.23 -2.01
CA VAL A 100 1.74 5.04 -2.12
C VAL A 100 1.26 4.13 -3.25
N ILE A 101 -0.04 3.78 -3.27
CA ILE A 101 -0.62 2.91 -4.29
C ILE A 101 -0.57 3.59 -5.67
N PHE A 102 -0.82 4.90 -5.73
CA PHE A 102 -0.72 5.66 -6.97
C PHE A 102 0.70 5.64 -7.55
N LEU A 103 1.71 5.92 -6.72
CA LEU A 103 3.12 5.95 -7.11
C LEU A 103 3.67 4.54 -7.39
N MET A 104 3.15 3.51 -6.73
CA MET A 104 3.54 2.11 -6.94
C MET A 104 3.31 1.68 -8.39
N ALA A 105 2.25 2.11 -9.04
CA ALA A 105 1.98 1.82 -10.44
C ALA A 105 2.92 2.57 -11.41
N ILE A 106 3.51 3.68 -10.99
CA ILE A 106 4.40 4.51 -11.80
C ILE A 106 5.86 4.07 -11.64
N GLY A 107 6.25 3.72 -10.41
CA GLY A 107 7.64 3.46 -10.03
C GLY A 107 8.42 2.53 -10.97
N PRO A 108 7.89 1.36 -11.34
CA PRO A 108 8.57 0.42 -12.24
C PRO A 108 8.86 0.98 -13.64
N LEU A 109 8.06 1.93 -14.13
CA LEU A 109 8.20 2.55 -15.44
C LEU A 109 9.26 3.65 -15.48
N VAL A 110 9.62 4.18 -14.30
CA VAL A 110 10.61 5.27 -14.19
C VAL A 110 12.03 4.72 -14.37
N ARG A 111 12.85 5.43 -15.15
CA ARG A 111 14.25 5.08 -15.36
C ARG A 111 15.11 5.44 -14.15
N TRP A 112 16.22 4.72 -13.99
CA TRP A 112 17.25 5.04 -13.03
C TRP A 112 17.96 6.35 -13.39
N LYS A 113 18.39 7.10 -12.36
CA LYS A 113 19.11 8.38 -12.40
C LYS A 113 18.30 9.53 -12.96
N GLU A 114 17.69 9.39 -14.12
CA GLU A 114 16.92 10.44 -14.78
C GLU A 114 15.85 9.86 -15.69
N ALA A 115 14.65 10.43 -15.64
CA ALA A 115 13.55 10.08 -16.53
C ALA A 115 12.87 11.35 -17.07
N GLU A 116 12.46 11.30 -18.32
CA GLU A 116 11.74 12.37 -18.97
C GLU A 116 10.26 12.32 -18.60
N LEU A 117 9.78 13.32 -17.85
CA LEU A 117 8.41 13.38 -17.36
C LEU A 117 7.37 13.32 -18.50
N GLY A 118 7.61 14.04 -19.60
CA GLY A 118 6.68 14.09 -20.73
C GLY A 118 6.48 12.72 -21.38
N SER A 119 7.55 11.94 -21.54
CA SER A 119 7.51 10.58 -22.06
C SER A 119 6.75 9.65 -21.12
N LEU A 120 7.02 9.74 -19.81
CA LEU A 120 6.35 8.94 -18.78
C LEU A 120 4.84 9.20 -18.75
N VAL A 121 4.43 10.47 -18.71
CA VAL A 121 3.01 10.88 -18.73
C VAL A 121 2.32 10.33 -19.97
N ARG A 122 2.90 10.51 -21.14
CA ARG A 122 2.32 10.01 -22.41
C ARG A 122 2.10 8.49 -22.39
N GLN A 123 3.02 7.73 -21.81
CA GLN A 123 2.89 6.28 -21.68
C GLN A 123 1.76 5.89 -20.70
N MET A 124 1.51 6.69 -19.67
CA MET A 124 0.54 6.38 -18.63
C MET A 124 -0.88 6.85 -18.95
N VAL A 125 -1.07 7.80 -19.89
CA VAL A 125 -2.39 8.33 -20.26
C VAL A 125 -3.43 7.24 -20.58
N PRO A 126 -3.14 6.20 -21.39
CA PRO A 126 -4.12 5.14 -21.65
C PRO A 126 -4.55 4.39 -20.39
N SER A 127 -3.61 4.07 -19.52
CA SER A 127 -3.87 3.41 -18.23
C SER A 127 -4.73 4.30 -17.33
N PHE A 128 -4.45 5.60 -17.30
CA PHE A 128 -5.21 6.57 -16.53
C PHE A 128 -6.67 6.65 -17.00
N ILE A 129 -6.89 6.73 -18.31
CA ILE A 129 -8.24 6.80 -18.91
C ILE A 129 -9.03 5.53 -18.58
N VAL A 130 -8.44 4.34 -18.76
CA VAL A 130 -9.11 3.07 -18.43
C VAL A 130 -9.47 3.00 -16.96
N SER A 131 -8.55 3.41 -16.07
CA SER A 131 -8.81 3.44 -14.64
C SER A 131 -9.91 4.41 -14.25
N LEU A 132 -9.96 5.57 -14.89
CA LEU A 132 -11.03 6.56 -14.69
C LEU A 132 -12.39 6.03 -15.14
N ILE A 133 -12.44 5.37 -16.32
CA ILE A 133 -13.65 4.72 -16.81
C ILE A 133 -14.12 3.66 -15.83
N ALA A 134 -13.24 2.80 -15.32
CA ALA A 134 -13.58 1.77 -14.35
C ALA A 134 -14.10 2.37 -13.03
N ALA A 135 -13.47 3.46 -12.55
CA ALA A 135 -13.86 4.18 -11.34
C ALA A 135 -15.29 4.75 -11.41
N VAL A 136 -15.75 5.07 -12.61
CA VAL A 136 -17.10 5.59 -12.85
C VAL A 136 -18.07 4.45 -13.16
N ALA A 137 -17.72 3.57 -14.08
CA ALA A 137 -18.60 2.52 -14.59
C ALA A 137 -19.00 1.49 -13.53
N ILE A 138 -18.06 1.08 -12.65
CA ILE A 138 -18.36 0.08 -11.64
C ILE A 138 -19.37 0.59 -10.61
N PRO A 139 -19.22 1.76 -9.97
CA PRO A 139 -20.24 2.30 -9.07
C PRO A 139 -21.61 2.47 -9.72
N PHE A 140 -21.66 2.94 -10.96
CA PHE A 140 -22.93 3.04 -11.68
C PHE A 140 -23.59 1.68 -11.94
N ALA A 141 -22.79 0.66 -12.29
CA ALA A 141 -23.28 -0.71 -12.48
C ALA A 141 -23.79 -1.34 -11.17
N MET A 142 -23.24 -0.92 -10.01
CA MET A 142 -23.69 -1.33 -8.68
C MET A 142 -24.92 -0.59 -8.19
N GLY A 143 -25.44 0.38 -8.96
CA GLY A 143 -26.67 1.11 -8.69
C GLY A 143 -26.53 2.34 -7.78
N GLU A 144 -25.38 2.58 -7.19
CA GLU A 144 -25.13 3.72 -6.31
C GLU A 144 -23.70 4.24 -6.47
N PHE A 145 -23.56 5.53 -6.78
CA PHE A 145 -22.24 6.16 -6.91
C PHE A 145 -21.75 6.65 -5.54
N LYS A 146 -20.64 6.07 -5.07
CA LYS A 146 -19.94 6.47 -3.84
C LYS A 146 -18.51 6.87 -4.18
N ILE A 147 -18.07 8.04 -3.72
CA ILE A 147 -16.78 8.62 -4.08
C ILE A 147 -15.58 7.79 -3.59
N TRP A 148 -15.60 7.30 -2.35
CA TRP A 148 -14.49 6.55 -1.78
C TRP A 148 -14.27 5.19 -2.47
N PRO A 149 -15.31 4.37 -2.70
CA PRO A 149 -15.17 3.19 -3.54
C PRO A 149 -14.68 3.50 -4.97
N ALA A 150 -15.15 4.59 -5.58
CA ALA A 150 -14.68 5.02 -6.90
C ALA A 150 -13.18 5.32 -6.93
N VAL A 151 -12.65 6.00 -5.90
CA VAL A 151 -11.20 6.21 -5.72
C VAL A 151 -10.47 4.89 -5.57
N GLY A 152 -11.00 3.93 -4.80
CA GLY A 152 -10.44 2.60 -4.66
C GLY A 152 -10.41 1.84 -5.99
N PHE A 153 -11.49 1.84 -6.76
CA PHE A 153 -11.51 1.24 -8.10
C PHE A 153 -10.53 1.90 -9.05
N PHE A 154 -10.44 3.25 -9.02
CA PHE A 154 -9.44 3.96 -9.81
C PHE A 154 -8.03 3.43 -9.51
N LEU A 155 -7.64 3.36 -8.25
CA LEU A 155 -6.31 2.93 -7.84
C LEU A 155 -6.05 1.45 -8.17
N ALA A 156 -7.03 0.58 -7.97
CA ALA A 156 -6.90 -0.84 -8.31
C ALA A 156 -6.67 -1.02 -9.83
N PHE A 157 -7.50 -0.40 -10.67
CA PHE A 157 -7.34 -0.47 -12.13
C PHE A 157 -6.08 0.25 -12.61
N TRP A 158 -5.65 1.32 -11.94
CA TRP A 158 -4.40 2.00 -12.19
C TRP A 158 -3.20 1.06 -12.05
N VAL A 159 -3.18 0.26 -10.98
CA VAL A 159 -2.16 -0.76 -10.76
C VAL A 159 -2.29 -1.88 -11.80
N PHE A 160 -3.49 -2.41 -12.08
CA PHE A 160 -3.67 -3.47 -13.07
C PHE A 160 -3.23 -3.05 -14.46
N CYS A 161 -3.63 -1.86 -14.91
CA CYS A 161 -3.25 -1.32 -16.20
C CYS A 161 -1.74 -1.07 -16.31
N SER A 162 -1.10 -0.62 -15.23
CA SER A 162 0.36 -0.45 -15.16
C SER A 162 1.09 -1.78 -15.34
N ILE A 163 0.67 -2.84 -14.65
CA ILE A 163 1.23 -4.18 -14.79
C ILE A 163 1.10 -4.69 -16.24
N ILE A 164 -0.10 -4.54 -16.83
CA ILE A 164 -0.34 -4.94 -18.22
C ILE A 164 0.55 -4.15 -19.17
N HIS A 165 0.73 -2.85 -18.93
CA HIS A 165 1.59 -1.98 -19.73
C HIS A 165 3.05 -2.44 -19.66
N GLU A 166 3.58 -2.71 -18.45
CA GLU A 166 4.95 -3.21 -18.26
C GLU A 166 5.19 -4.54 -18.96
N ILE A 167 4.25 -5.49 -18.84
CA ILE A 167 4.33 -6.79 -19.52
C ILE A 167 4.37 -6.60 -21.04
N ARG A 168 3.53 -5.70 -21.57
CA ARG A 168 3.50 -5.40 -23.02
C ARG A 168 4.79 -4.76 -23.50
N VAL A 169 5.32 -3.78 -22.76
CA VAL A 169 6.57 -3.10 -23.12
C VAL A 169 7.75 -4.06 -23.04
N GLY A 170 7.83 -4.86 -21.98
CA GLY A 170 8.88 -5.86 -21.81
C GLY A 170 8.86 -6.97 -22.87
N SER A 171 7.68 -7.27 -23.42
CA SER A 171 7.51 -8.30 -24.44
C SER A 171 7.63 -7.78 -25.89
N ARG A 172 7.71 -6.46 -26.10
CA ARG A 172 7.65 -5.82 -27.43
C ARG A 172 8.73 -6.26 -28.41
N ASN A 173 9.89 -6.70 -27.92
CA ASN A 173 11.03 -7.16 -28.73
C ASN A 173 11.16 -8.70 -28.73
N ALA A 174 10.17 -9.43 -28.25
CA ALA A 174 10.19 -10.87 -28.23
C ALA A 174 9.54 -11.44 -29.50
N LYS A 175 10.17 -12.45 -30.10
CA LYS A 175 9.67 -13.12 -31.33
C LYS A 175 8.35 -13.86 -31.12
N THR A 176 8.04 -14.23 -29.88
CA THR A 176 6.83 -14.96 -29.49
C THR A 176 6.38 -14.49 -28.10
N VAL A 177 5.08 -14.53 -27.79
CA VAL A 177 4.52 -14.16 -26.47
C VAL A 177 5.19 -14.98 -25.35
N SER A 178 5.37 -16.27 -25.55
CA SER A 178 6.05 -17.16 -24.59
C SER A 178 7.51 -16.77 -24.35
N SER A 179 8.24 -16.36 -25.38
CA SER A 179 9.64 -15.91 -25.25
C SER A 179 9.74 -14.56 -24.53
N GLY A 180 8.72 -13.71 -24.64
CA GLY A 180 8.60 -12.48 -23.87
C GLY A 180 8.43 -12.74 -22.38
N PHE A 181 7.58 -13.70 -22.02
CA PHE A 181 7.38 -14.13 -20.64
C PHE A 181 8.63 -14.71 -19.99
N LEU A 182 9.35 -15.59 -20.69
CA LEU A 182 10.58 -16.24 -20.19
C LEU A 182 11.80 -15.30 -20.10
N ARG A 183 11.74 -14.14 -20.73
CA ARG A 183 12.83 -13.16 -20.75
C ARG A 183 13.02 -12.44 -19.41
N HIS A 184 11.98 -12.36 -18.61
CA HIS A 184 12.00 -11.69 -17.30
C HIS A 184 12.43 -12.65 -16.19
N GLY A 185 13.33 -12.18 -15.32
CA GLY A 185 13.79 -12.95 -14.16
C GLY A 185 12.68 -13.19 -13.13
N ARG A 186 12.89 -14.18 -12.26
CA ARG A 186 11.95 -14.53 -11.17
C ARG A 186 11.61 -13.34 -10.27
N SER A 187 12.59 -12.48 -10.00
CA SER A 187 12.40 -11.28 -9.17
C SER A 187 11.42 -10.29 -9.79
N TRP A 188 11.47 -10.12 -11.12
CA TRP A 188 10.52 -9.25 -11.83
C TRP A 188 9.09 -9.78 -11.73
N TRP A 189 8.90 -11.09 -11.95
CA TRP A 189 7.59 -11.72 -11.77
C TRP A 189 7.08 -11.66 -10.34
N GLY A 190 7.97 -11.82 -9.36
CA GLY A 190 7.63 -11.65 -7.94
C GLY A 190 7.12 -10.23 -7.64
N MET A 191 7.76 -9.19 -8.21
CA MET A 191 7.31 -7.82 -8.11
C MET A 191 5.91 -7.63 -8.73
N GLN A 192 5.68 -8.14 -9.94
CA GLN A 192 4.38 -8.01 -10.60
C GLN A 192 3.25 -8.70 -9.82
N LEU A 193 3.51 -9.89 -9.28
CA LEU A 193 2.55 -10.60 -8.43
C LEU A 193 2.26 -9.84 -7.13
N ALA A 194 3.27 -9.25 -6.52
CA ALA A 194 3.08 -8.43 -5.31
C ALA A 194 2.20 -7.20 -5.61
N HIS A 195 2.46 -6.48 -6.71
CA HIS A 195 1.65 -5.35 -7.13
C HIS A 195 0.22 -5.76 -7.48
N LEU A 196 0.06 -6.89 -8.18
CA LEU A 196 -1.25 -7.46 -8.48
C LEU A 196 -2.02 -7.77 -7.19
N GLY A 197 -1.37 -8.37 -6.19
CA GLY A 197 -1.98 -8.63 -4.88
C GLY A 197 -2.49 -7.37 -4.20
N ILE A 198 -1.72 -6.29 -4.22
CA ILE A 198 -2.16 -4.98 -3.70
C ILE A 198 -3.38 -4.47 -4.49
N GLY A 199 -3.34 -4.54 -5.83
CA GLY A 199 -4.48 -4.13 -6.66
C GLY A 199 -5.77 -4.90 -6.33
N VAL A 200 -5.67 -6.22 -6.15
CA VAL A 200 -6.81 -7.08 -5.74
C VAL A 200 -7.31 -6.70 -4.35
N THR A 201 -6.40 -6.46 -3.41
CA THR A 201 -6.76 -6.04 -2.04
C THR A 201 -7.50 -4.70 -2.04
N VAL A 202 -6.99 -3.70 -2.77
CA VAL A 202 -7.62 -2.37 -2.88
C VAL A 202 -8.99 -2.48 -3.53
N PHE A 203 -9.13 -3.31 -4.58
CA PHE A 203 -10.42 -3.59 -5.21
C PHE A 203 -11.41 -4.22 -4.22
N GLY A 204 -10.98 -5.23 -3.45
CA GLY A 204 -11.79 -5.87 -2.42
C GLY A 204 -12.24 -4.92 -1.33
N ILE A 205 -11.34 -4.06 -0.84
CA ILE A 205 -11.66 -3.02 0.15
C ILE A 205 -12.71 -2.05 -0.42
N ALA A 206 -12.55 -1.59 -1.67
CA ALA A 206 -13.50 -0.68 -2.31
C ALA A 206 -14.90 -1.32 -2.46
N MET A 207 -14.95 -2.62 -2.77
CA MET A 207 -16.19 -3.37 -2.86
C MET A 207 -16.89 -3.48 -1.50
N VAL A 208 -16.17 -3.90 -0.46
CA VAL A 208 -16.72 -4.07 0.89
C VAL A 208 -17.19 -2.72 1.44
N MET A 209 -16.31 -1.70 1.47
CA MET A 209 -16.68 -0.38 2.02
C MET A 209 -17.83 0.31 1.28
N GLY A 210 -18.02 0.00 0.01
CA GLY A 210 -19.05 0.65 -0.81
C GLY A 210 -20.36 -0.11 -0.86
N TYR A 211 -20.31 -1.42 -0.90
CA TYR A 211 -21.42 -2.25 -1.38
C TYR A 211 -21.68 -3.48 -0.52
N GLU A 212 -21.10 -3.56 0.69
CA GLU A 212 -21.51 -4.60 1.63
C GLU A 212 -22.96 -4.39 2.03
N ALA A 213 -23.71 -5.50 2.14
CA ALA A 213 -25.06 -5.53 2.65
C ALA A 213 -25.05 -6.25 4.00
N GLU A 214 -25.18 -5.48 5.07
CA GLU A 214 -25.34 -6.04 6.41
C GLU A 214 -26.83 -6.18 6.72
N ARG A 215 -27.24 -7.35 7.21
CA ARG A 215 -28.62 -7.61 7.60
C ARG A 215 -28.65 -8.30 8.96
N ASP A 216 -29.02 -7.56 9.96
CA ASP A 216 -29.32 -8.12 11.29
C ASP A 216 -30.64 -8.89 11.27
N VAL A 217 -30.58 -10.17 11.54
CA VAL A 217 -31.75 -11.03 11.67
C VAL A 217 -31.87 -11.46 13.13
N ARG A 218 -33.00 -11.09 13.77
CA ARG A 218 -33.31 -11.56 15.10
C ARG A 218 -33.85 -12.99 15.01
N MET A 219 -33.04 -13.95 15.46
CA MET A 219 -33.42 -15.37 15.49
C MET A 219 -33.84 -15.77 16.89
N VAL A 220 -34.89 -16.58 16.96
CA VAL A 220 -35.35 -17.24 18.19
C VAL A 220 -34.90 -18.70 18.17
N PRO A 221 -34.60 -19.36 19.31
CA PRO A 221 -34.21 -20.77 19.31
C PRO A 221 -35.25 -21.63 18.57
N GLY A 222 -34.84 -22.25 17.45
CA GLY A 222 -35.68 -23.04 16.55
C GLY A 222 -35.89 -22.45 15.15
N ASP A 223 -35.47 -21.21 14.88
CA ASP A 223 -35.48 -20.63 13.54
C ASP A 223 -34.31 -21.22 12.71
N VAL A 224 -34.60 -21.62 11.47
CA VAL A 224 -33.64 -22.17 10.51
C VAL A 224 -33.47 -21.22 9.34
#